data_1f4622e23c12f236bf04c10b5e7ec217
#
_entry.id   1f4622e23c12f236bf04c10b5e7ec217
#
_cell.length_a   1.000
_cell.length_b   1.000
_cell.length_c   1.000
_cell.angle_alpha   90.00
_cell.angle_beta   90.00
_cell.angle_gamma   90.00
#
_symmetry.space_group_name_H-M   'P 1'
#
loop_
_entity.id
_entity.type
_entity.pdbx_description
1 polymer ?
#
loop_
_entity_poly.entity_id
_entity_poly.type
_entity_poly.pdbx_seq_one_letter_code
_entity_poly.pdbx_strand_id
1 'polypeptide(L)'
;QFSLRDAVDITLLQRALTTALASAPYYTQRLVQEKREMWLEPNTEPCLVYHGSTMRNIPEQTNGYLFCISCEGDTVYFDWHHFLLDGHGVSPLFTSILEQYCNLRYGTAFAVPQIVCDPPYDMEAMLAEYPPVEYGSDVIQRDVVQTYEGALRRTRVCLSKQSLVEKALANNAKPVSA
;
A
#
# COMPACT_ATOMS: atom_id res chain seq x y z
N GLN A 1 -5.84 -4.88 7.11
CA GLN A 1 -6.25 -6.28 7.30
C GLN A 1 -7.73 -6.47 6.99
N PHE A 2 -8.10 -7.69 6.57
CA PHE A 2 -9.48 -8.08 6.26
C PHE A 2 -9.77 -9.42 6.94
N SER A 3 -10.92 -9.51 7.61
CA SER A 3 -11.37 -10.78 8.20
C SER A 3 -12.47 -11.38 7.31
N LEU A 4 -12.31 -12.65 7.03
CA LEU A 4 -13.24 -13.44 6.25
C LEU A 4 -14.19 -14.21 7.18
N ARG A 5 -15.18 -14.91 6.59
CA ARG A 5 -16.11 -15.73 7.38
C ARG A 5 -15.45 -17.01 7.91
N ASP A 6 -14.57 -17.57 7.10
CA ASP A 6 -13.93 -18.85 7.37
C ASP A 6 -12.41 -18.74 7.29
N ALA A 7 -11.70 -19.74 7.80
CA ALA A 7 -10.25 -19.81 7.69
C ALA A 7 -9.78 -19.67 6.24
N VAL A 8 -8.73 -18.90 6.06
CA VAL A 8 -8.16 -18.59 4.73
C VAL A 8 -7.53 -19.84 4.12
N ASP A 9 -7.93 -20.16 2.90
CA ASP A 9 -7.22 -21.13 2.08
C ASP A 9 -6.06 -20.45 1.36
N ILE A 10 -4.85 -20.68 1.84
CA ILE A 10 -3.64 -20.02 1.32
C ILE A 10 -3.37 -20.39 -0.16
N THR A 11 -3.76 -21.59 -0.58
CA THR A 11 -3.58 -22.02 -1.97
C THR A 11 -4.48 -21.23 -2.92
N LEU A 12 -5.72 -21.02 -2.52
CA LEU A 12 -6.65 -20.19 -3.30
C LEU A 12 -6.25 -18.72 -3.26
N LEU A 13 -5.74 -18.22 -2.12
CA LEU A 13 -5.26 -16.85 -2.02
C LEU A 13 -4.01 -16.63 -2.90
N GLN A 14 -3.09 -17.59 -2.96
CA GLN A 14 -1.95 -17.56 -3.86
C GLN A 14 -2.38 -17.54 -5.34
N ARG A 15 -3.39 -18.32 -5.71
CA ARG A 15 -3.93 -18.31 -7.08
C ARG A 15 -4.55 -16.97 -7.42
N ALA A 16 -5.33 -16.39 -6.50
CA ALA A 16 -5.94 -15.08 -6.67
C ALA A 16 -4.86 -13.98 -6.85
N LEU A 17 -3.81 -14.00 -6.02
CA LEU A 17 -2.67 -13.10 -6.14
C LEU A 17 -2.00 -13.22 -7.51
N THR A 18 -1.67 -14.44 -7.94
CA THR A 18 -1.01 -14.67 -9.23
C THR A 18 -1.85 -14.15 -10.39
N THR A 19 -3.17 -14.38 -10.34
CA THR A 19 -4.09 -13.90 -11.40
C THR A 19 -4.20 -12.38 -11.41
N ALA A 20 -4.28 -11.73 -10.25
CA ALA A 20 -4.35 -10.28 -10.15
C ALA A 20 -3.07 -9.60 -10.70
N LEU A 21 -1.90 -10.14 -10.36
CA LEU A 21 -0.62 -9.60 -10.82
C LEU A 21 -0.41 -9.76 -12.32
N ALA A 22 -0.96 -10.79 -12.94
CA ALA A 22 -0.86 -11.00 -14.39
C ALA A 22 -1.47 -9.83 -15.21
N SER A 23 -2.46 -9.14 -14.64
CA SER A 23 -3.09 -7.96 -15.25
C SER A 23 -2.54 -6.62 -14.76
N ALA A 24 -1.57 -6.63 -13.84
CA ALA A 24 -1.10 -5.44 -13.15
C ALA A 24 0.44 -5.40 -13.04
N PRO A 25 1.16 -5.27 -14.15
CA PRO A 25 2.63 -5.37 -14.19
C PRO A 25 3.34 -4.30 -13.35
N TYR A 26 2.71 -3.17 -13.08
CA TYR A 26 3.30 -2.14 -12.22
C TYR A 26 3.62 -2.67 -10.83
N TYR A 27 2.77 -3.54 -10.27
CA TYR A 27 2.98 -4.09 -8.93
C TYR A 27 4.03 -5.22 -8.90
N THR A 28 4.49 -5.69 -10.05
CA THR A 28 5.54 -6.72 -10.16
C THR A 28 6.94 -6.11 -10.30
N GLN A 29 7.16 -4.94 -9.74
CA GLN A 29 8.45 -4.28 -9.77
C GLN A 29 9.19 -4.47 -8.44
N ARG A 30 10.52 -4.41 -8.52
CA ARG A 30 11.41 -4.35 -7.36
C ARG A 30 12.20 -3.05 -7.34
N LEU A 31 12.55 -2.60 -6.15
CA LEU A 31 13.41 -1.45 -5.97
C LEU A 31 14.87 -1.87 -6.11
N VAL A 32 15.60 -1.18 -6.98
CA VAL A 32 17.05 -1.32 -7.11
C VAL A 32 17.70 -0.04 -6.61
N GLN A 33 18.77 -0.20 -5.84
CA GLN A 33 19.57 0.92 -5.35
C GLN A 33 21.03 0.70 -5.73
N GLU A 34 21.59 1.66 -6.46
CA GLU A 34 23.03 1.73 -6.70
C GLU A 34 23.55 3.09 -6.28
N LYS A 35 24.50 3.09 -5.35
CA LYS A 35 25.11 4.30 -4.79
C LYS A 35 24.05 5.26 -4.22
N ARG A 36 23.68 6.30 -4.98
CA ARG A 36 22.68 7.32 -4.59
C ARG A 36 21.45 7.32 -5.49
N GLU A 37 21.42 6.44 -6.46
CA GLU A 37 20.30 6.31 -7.41
C GLU A 37 19.39 5.15 -6.99
N MET A 38 18.11 5.34 -7.17
CA MET A 38 17.09 4.34 -6.92
C MET A 38 16.10 4.33 -8.08
N TRP A 39 15.76 3.12 -8.57
CA TRP A 39 14.75 2.96 -9.62
C TRP A 39 13.96 1.67 -9.42
N LEU A 40 12.87 1.56 -10.16
CA LEU A 40 12.07 0.35 -10.22
C LEU A 40 12.39 -0.43 -11.48
N GLU A 41 12.50 -1.76 -11.36
CA GLU A 41 12.66 -2.67 -12.49
C GLU A 41 11.76 -3.89 -12.35
N PRO A 42 11.43 -4.59 -13.46
CA PRO A 42 10.63 -5.81 -13.39
C PRO A 42 11.25 -6.86 -12.46
N ASN A 43 10.44 -7.43 -11.59
CA ASN A 43 10.84 -8.52 -10.71
C ASN A 43 10.43 -9.86 -11.32
N THR A 44 11.38 -10.78 -11.42
CA THR A 44 11.18 -12.12 -11.98
C THR A 44 10.99 -13.20 -10.91
N GLU A 45 11.18 -12.83 -9.65
CA GLU A 45 10.98 -13.75 -8.53
C GLU A 45 9.47 -14.01 -8.29
N PRO A 46 9.09 -15.17 -7.74
CA PRO A 46 7.70 -15.44 -7.43
C PRO A 46 7.17 -14.57 -6.29
N CYS A 47 6.00 -13.96 -6.49
CA CYS A 47 5.27 -13.28 -5.43
C CYS A 47 4.51 -14.31 -4.61
N LEU A 48 4.82 -14.41 -3.32
CA LEU A 48 4.28 -15.45 -2.44
C LEU A 48 3.30 -14.88 -1.42
N VAL A 49 2.30 -15.69 -1.07
CA VAL A 49 1.48 -15.49 0.13
C VAL A 49 2.15 -16.18 1.31
N TYR A 50 2.21 -15.52 2.44
CA TYR A 50 2.92 -15.99 3.62
C TYR A 50 1.95 -16.40 4.74
N HIS A 51 2.39 -17.30 5.61
CA HIS A 51 1.68 -17.63 6.84
C HIS A 51 2.05 -16.68 7.98
N GLY A 52 1.07 -16.41 8.85
CA GLY A 52 1.22 -15.64 10.07
C GLY A 52 0.85 -14.17 9.91
N SER A 53 0.67 -13.51 11.06
CA SER A 53 0.30 -12.09 11.19
C SER A 53 1.50 -11.17 11.42
N THR A 54 2.71 -11.73 11.50
CA THR A 54 3.93 -10.97 11.73
C THR A 54 4.31 -10.19 10.49
N MET A 55 4.44 -8.87 10.64
CA MET A 55 4.92 -7.98 9.58
C MET A 55 6.32 -8.38 9.12
N ARG A 56 6.49 -8.49 7.81
CA ARG A 56 7.78 -8.83 7.20
C ARG A 56 8.55 -7.57 6.86
N ASN A 57 9.87 -7.70 6.81
CA ASN A 57 10.71 -6.64 6.27
C ASN A 57 10.60 -6.63 4.74
N ILE A 58 10.03 -5.57 4.19
CA ILE A 58 9.82 -5.35 2.75
C ILE A 58 10.96 -4.44 2.26
N PRO A 59 11.67 -4.77 1.17
CA PRO A 59 11.47 -5.92 0.28
C PRO A 59 12.31 -7.17 0.59
N GLU A 60 13.14 -7.18 1.63
CA GLU A 60 14.16 -8.21 1.88
C GLU A 60 13.56 -9.59 2.13
N GLN A 61 12.40 -9.65 2.77
CA GLN A 61 11.71 -10.91 3.11
C GLN A 61 10.53 -11.21 2.18
N THR A 62 10.40 -10.50 1.06
CA THR A 62 9.27 -10.62 0.14
C THR A 62 9.70 -10.86 -1.30
N ASN A 63 10.84 -11.53 -1.51
CA ASN A 63 11.42 -11.77 -2.84
C ASN A 63 11.59 -10.49 -3.66
N GLY A 64 11.90 -9.36 -3.00
CA GLY A 64 12.08 -8.08 -3.67
C GLY A 64 10.77 -7.32 -3.98
N TYR A 65 9.60 -7.91 -3.72
CA TYR A 65 8.33 -7.21 -3.89
C TYR A 65 8.16 -6.12 -2.84
N LEU A 66 7.60 -4.98 -3.26
CA LEU A 66 7.34 -3.81 -2.41
C LEU A 66 6.03 -3.93 -1.62
N PHE A 67 5.44 -5.11 -1.60
CA PHE A 67 4.28 -5.43 -0.78
C PHE A 67 4.35 -6.89 -0.31
N CYS A 68 3.53 -7.19 0.68
CA CYS A 68 3.41 -8.51 1.28
C CYS A 68 1.95 -8.86 1.50
N ILE A 69 1.58 -10.09 1.20
CA ILE A 69 0.29 -10.66 1.57
C ILE A 69 0.56 -11.83 2.49
N SER A 70 -0.09 -11.82 3.64
CA SER A 70 -0.02 -12.93 4.58
C SER A 70 -1.40 -13.25 5.16
N CYS A 71 -1.55 -14.43 5.75
CA CYS A 71 -2.80 -14.82 6.37
C CYS A 71 -2.58 -15.64 7.63
N GLU A 72 -3.49 -15.49 8.58
CA GLU A 72 -3.55 -16.26 9.81
C GLU A 72 -5.02 -16.44 10.23
N GLY A 73 -5.42 -17.69 10.43
CA GLY A 73 -6.83 -18.00 10.72
C GLY A 73 -7.76 -17.54 9.61
N ASP A 74 -8.69 -16.68 9.93
CA ASP A 74 -9.66 -16.08 9.02
C ASP A 74 -9.24 -14.71 8.45
N THR A 75 -8.05 -14.25 8.79
CA THR A 75 -7.62 -12.89 8.50
C THR A 75 -6.53 -12.86 7.44
N VAL A 76 -6.69 -11.94 6.48
CA VAL A 76 -5.70 -11.60 5.45
C VAL A 76 -5.08 -10.26 5.80
N TYR A 77 -3.77 -10.18 5.74
CA TYR A 77 -2.96 -8.98 5.99
C TYR A 77 -2.34 -8.50 4.69
N PHE A 78 -2.35 -7.18 4.49
CA PHE A 78 -1.68 -6.50 3.39
C PHE A 78 -0.76 -5.46 4.00
N ASP A 79 0.53 -5.60 3.68
CA ASP A 79 1.57 -4.65 4.06
C ASP A 79 2.26 -4.20 2.78
N TRP A 80 2.61 -2.92 2.68
CA TRP A 80 3.32 -2.41 1.50
C TRP A 80 4.27 -1.30 1.88
N HIS A 81 5.31 -1.18 1.08
CA HIS A 81 6.24 -0.08 1.18
C HIS A 81 5.64 1.15 0.48
N HIS A 82 5.60 2.29 1.16
CA HIS A 82 4.95 3.49 0.65
C HIS A 82 5.63 4.08 -0.60
N PHE A 83 6.85 3.63 -0.90
CA PHE A 83 7.54 3.95 -2.17
C PHE A 83 6.80 3.39 -3.38
N LEU A 84 6.09 2.26 -3.23
CA LEU A 84 5.32 1.68 -4.32
C LEU A 84 4.13 2.59 -4.69
N LEU A 85 3.26 2.85 -3.75
CA LEU A 85 2.07 3.69 -3.89
C LEU A 85 1.52 4.07 -2.51
N ASP A 86 0.61 5.03 -2.48
CA ASP A 86 -0.20 5.32 -1.30
C ASP A 86 -1.34 4.30 -1.11
N GLY A 87 -2.14 4.47 -0.06
CA GLY A 87 -3.25 3.57 0.24
C GLY A 87 -4.33 3.54 -0.84
N HIS A 88 -4.52 4.64 -1.56
CA HIS A 88 -5.47 4.71 -2.67
C HIS A 88 -4.96 3.93 -3.88
N GLY A 89 -3.69 4.10 -4.21
CA GLY A 89 -3.05 3.42 -5.34
C GLY A 89 -2.94 1.91 -5.19
N VAL A 90 -2.74 1.37 -3.96
CA VAL A 90 -2.66 -0.08 -3.73
C VAL A 90 -4.04 -0.75 -3.58
N SER A 91 -5.09 0.03 -3.30
CA SER A 91 -6.44 -0.50 -3.06
C SER A 91 -6.99 -1.34 -4.22
N PRO A 92 -6.85 -0.96 -5.50
CA PRO A 92 -7.36 -1.76 -6.63
C PRO A 92 -6.74 -3.16 -6.68
N LEU A 93 -5.45 -3.30 -6.40
CA LEU A 93 -4.78 -4.61 -6.36
C LEU A 93 -5.38 -5.48 -5.25
N PHE A 94 -5.48 -4.95 -4.04
CA PHE A 94 -5.99 -5.72 -2.90
C PHE A 94 -7.45 -6.10 -3.07
N THR A 95 -8.27 -5.20 -3.63
CA THR A 95 -9.67 -5.50 -3.96
C THR A 95 -9.76 -6.60 -5.00
N SER A 96 -8.99 -6.52 -6.08
CA SER A 96 -8.95 -7.55 -7.12
C SER A 96 -8.57 -8.93 -6.55
N ILE A 97 -7.56 -8.99 -5.68
CA ILE A 97 -7.14 -10.24 -5.04
C ILE A 97 -8.24 -10.82 -4.17
N LEU A 98 -8.91 -10.00 -3.34
CA LEU A 98 -9.96 -10.46 -2.45
C LEU A 98 -11.20 -10.93 -3.22
N GLU A 99 -11.63 -10.22 -4.24
CA GLU A 99 -12.77 -10.60 -5.07
C GLU A 99 -12.49 -11.89 -5.83
N GLN A 100 -11.30 -12.05 -6.42
CA GLN A 100 -10.90 -13.29 -7.06
C GLN A 100 -10.84 -14.45 -6.05
N TYR A 101 -10.32 -14.21 -4.85
CA TYR A 101 -10.30 -15.21 -3.79
C TYR A 101 -11.73 -15.63 -3.42
N CYS A 102 -12.65 -14.69 -3.22
CA CYS A 102 -14.04 -14.98 -2.91
C CYS A 102 -14.72 -15.77 -4.02
N ASN A 103 -14.47 -15.41 -5.28
CA ASN A 103 -15.00 -16.16 -6.43
C ASN A 103 -14.50 -17.61 -6.42
N LEU A 104 -13.20 -17.83 -6.14
CA LEU A 104 -12.60 -19.15 -6.07
C LEU A 104 -13.10 -19.96 -4.85
N ARG A 105 -13.24 -19.31 -3.70
CA ARG A 105 -13.54 -19.97 -2.43
C ARG A 105 -15.03 -20.26 -2.24
N TYR A 106 -15.89 -19.33 -2.64
CA TYR A 106 -17.32 -19.34 -2.33
C TYR A 106 -18.20 -19.47 -3.56
N GLY A 107 -17.63 -19.54 -4.76
CA GLY A 107 -18.39 -19.60 -6.01
C GLY A 107 -19.18 -18.30 -6.27
N THR A 108 -18.74 -17.17 -5.73
CA THR A 108 -19.34 -15.86 -6.01
C THR A 108 -19.01 -15.42 -7.43
N ALA A 109 -19.72 -14.42 -7.93
CA ALA A 109 -19.52 -13.86 -9.26
C ALA A 109 -19.21 -12.35 -9.16
N PHE A 110 -18.30 -11.95 -8.26
CA PHE A 110 -17.85 -10.57 -8.20
C PHE A 110 -17.18 -10.18 -9.51
N ALA A 111 -17.51 -9.00 -10.00
CA ALA A 111 -16.85 -8.41 -11.15
C ALA A 111 -15.48 -7.89 -10.69
N VAL A 112 -14.44 -8.66 -10.95
CA VAL A 112 -13.07 -8.28 -10.59
C VAL A 112 -12.67 -7.02 -11.38
N PRO A 113 -12.33 -5.91 -10.71
CA PRO A 113 -11.97 -4.69 -11.40
C PRO A 113 -10.69 -4.89 -12.22
N GLN A 114 -10.70 -4.39 -13.44
CA GLN A 114 -9.46 -4.26 -14.19
C GLN A 114 -8.59 -3.20 -13.53
N ILE A 115 -7.38 -3.57 -13.20
CA ILE A 115 -6.38 -2.63 -12.73
C ILE A 115 -5.87 -1.90 -13.96
N VAL A 116 -6.31 -0.66 -14.13
CA VAL A 116 -5.82 0.20 -15.21
C VAL A 116 -4.54 0.86 -14.70
N CYS A 117 -3.43 0.49 -15.31
CA CYS A 117 -2.18 1.23 -15.13
C CYS A 117 -2.17 2.33 -16.20
N ASP A 118 -2.29 3.57 -15.76
CA ASP A 118 -2.06 4.69 -16.66
C ASP A 118 -0.64 4.62 -17.25
N PRO A 119 -0.43 5.08 -18.49
CA PRO A 119 0.90 5.16 -19.05
C PRO A 119 1.79 5.99 -18.12
N PRO A 120 3.09 5.69 -18.03
CA PRO A 120 3.99 6.44 -17.18
C PRO A 120 3.89 7.93 -17.55
N TYR A 121 3.65 8.77 -16.55
CA TYR A 121 3.67 10.22 -16.74
C TYR A 121 5.07 10.65 -17.17
N ASP A 122 5.13 11.46 -18.19
CA ASP A 122 6.36 12.18 -18.53
C ASP A 122 6.57 13.26 -17.45
N MET A 123 7.36 12.91 -16.45
CA MET A 123 7.62 13.80 -15.33
C MET A 123 8.35 15.07 -15.76
N GLU A 124 9.21 14.98 -16.77
CA GLU A 124 9.93 16.13 -17.31
C GLU A 124 8.98 17.10 -18.00
N ALA A 125 8.04 16.58 -18.80
CA ALA A 125 7.01 17.40 -19.43
C ALA A 125 6.09 18.05 -18.38
N MET A 126 5.70 17.32 -17.35
CA MET A 126 4.92 17.87 -16.23
C MET A 126 5.67 18.96 -15.49
N LEU A 127 6.94 18.76 -15.16
CA LEU A 127 7.73 19.76 -14.42
C LEU A 127 8.05 20.98 -15.28
N ALA A 128 8.12 20.83 -16.60
CA ALA A 128 8.28 21.98 -17.52
C ALA A 128 7.02 22.87 -17.57
N GLU A 129 5.83 22.29 -17.37
CA GLU A 129 4.56 23.03 -17.32
C GLU A 129 4.37 23.76 -15.98
N TYR A 130 4.98 23.28 -14.91
CA TYR A 130 4.93 23.88 -13.58
C TYR A 130 6.31 24.41 -13.17
N PRO A 131 6.59 25.71 -13.37
CA PRO A 131 7.89 26.25 -12.97
C PRO A 131 8.12 26.03 -11.47
N PRO A 132 9.39 25.78 -11.07
CA PRO A 132 9.72 25.54 -9.69
C PRO A 132 9.25 26.71 -8.82
N VAL A 133 8.45 26.38 -7.81
CA VAL A 133 8.05 27.38 -6.81
C VAL A 133 9.27 27.66 -5.94
N GLU A 134 9.75 28.90 -5.93
CA GLU A 134 10.71 29.31 -4.93
C GLU A 134 10.05 29.20 -3.55
N TYR A 135 10.37 28.15 -2.83
CA TYR A 135 10.03 28.08 -1.41
C TYR A 135 10.80 29.18 -0.69
N GLY A 136 10.08 30.10 -0.08
CA GLY A 136 10.68 31.08 0.82
C GLY A 136 11.51 30.38 1.90
N SER A 137 12.43 31.12 2.51
CA SER A 137 13.39 30.62 3.50
C SER A 137 12.79 30.05 4.80
N ASP A 138 11.48 29.88 4.89
CA ASP A 138 10.79 29.23 6.01
C ASP A 138 10.93 27.71 5.96
N VAL A 139 12.15 27.26 5.72
CA VAL A 139 12.50 25.86 5.96
C VAL A 139 12.38 25.64 7.46
N ILE A 140 11.34 24.90 7.86
CA ILE A 140 11.28 24.35 9.21
C ILE A 140 12.54 23.55 9.42
N GLN A 141 13.50 24.10 10.18
CA GLN A 141 14.63 23.35 10.67
C GLN A 141 14.03 22.22 11.53
N ARG A 142 13.99 21.02 10.99
CA ARG A 142 13.67 19.85 11.79
C ARG A 142 14.85 19.65 12.73
N ASP A 143 14.59 19.84 14.00
CA ASP A 143 15.52 19.37 15.03
C ASP A 143 15.83 17.91 14.75
N VAL A 144 17.08 17.53 14.94
CA VAL A 144 17.55 16.15 14.73
C VAL A 144 16.60 15.22 15.47
N VAL A 145 15.93 14.35 14.72
CA VAL A 145 15.05 13.34 15.32
C VAL A 145 15.93 12.45 16.18
N GLN A 146 15.79 12.57 17.50
CA GLN A 146 16.44 11.64 18.40
C GLN A 146 15.86 10.26 18.16
N THR A 147 16.72 9.32 17.80
CA THR A 147 16.34 7.91 17.75
C THR A 147 16.10 7.42 19.17
N TYR A 148 14.87 7.12 19.51
CA TYR A 148 14.53 6.54 20.79
C TYR A 148 14.73 5.02 20.73
N GLU A 149 15.65 4.50 21.52
CA GLU A 149 15.70 3.09 21.87
C GLU A 149 14.57 2.80 22.85
N GLY A 150 13.47 2.24 22.38
CA GLY A 150 12.33 1.94 23.24
C GLY A 150 11.28 1.08 22.54
N ALA A 151 10.46 0.39 23.32
CA ALA A 151 9.36 -0.39 22.79
C ALA A 151 8.33 0.50 22.10
N LEU A 152 7.93 0.12 20.89
CA LEU A 152 6.86 0.80 20.15
C LEU A 152 5.56 0.73 20.96
N ARG A 153 5.03 1.87 21.40
CA ARG A 153 3.73 1.94 22.05
C ARG A 153 2.70 2.44 21.03
N ARG A 154 1.71 1.60 20.76
CA ARG A 154 0.54 2.01 19.99
C ARG A 154 -0.53 2.52 20.94
N THR A 155 -0.83 3.81 20.86
CA THR A 155 -1.97 4.39 21.59
C THR A 155 -3.12 4.60 20.62
N ARG A 156 -4.28 4.00 20.91
CA ARG A 156 -5.50 4.25 20.14
C ARG A 156 -6.30 5.33 20.84
N VAL A 157 -6.48 6.45 20.17
CA VAL A 157 -7.36 7.53 20.61
C VAL A 157 -8.61 7.54 19.73
N CYS A 158 -9.77 7.34 20.33
CA CYS A 158 -11.04 7.45 19.63
C CYS A 158 -11.53 8.89 19.74
N LEU A 159 -11.58 9.58 18.61
CA LEU A 159 -12.13 10.94 18.53
C LEU A 159 -13.53 10.90 17.94
N SER A 160 -14.42 11.72 18.46
CA SER A 160 -15.75 11.90 17.86
C SER A 160 -15.60 12.63 16.51
N LYS A 161 -16.11 12.03 15.44
CA LYS A 161 -16.13 12.66 14.09
C LYS A 161 -16.80 14.03 14.14
N GLN A 162 -17.93 14.15 14.85
CA GLN A 162 -18.65 15.38 14.99
C GLN A 162 -17.80 16.48 15.66
N SER A 163 -17.11 16.14 16.74
CA SER A 163 -16.25 17.07 17.47
C SER A 163 -15.07 17.56 16.61
N LEU A 164 -14.52 16.71 15.73
CA LEU A 164 -13.47 17.08 14.79
C LEU A 164 -13.98 18.03 13.72
N VAL A 165 -15.16 17.75 13.15
CA VAL A 165 -15.80 18.62 12.14
C VAL A 165 -16.11 19.99 12.73
N GLU A 166 -16.69 20.05 13.92
CA GLU A 166 -17.01 21.31 14.61
C GLU A 166 -15.74 22.15 14.84
N LYS A 167 -14.65 21.53 15.31
CA LYS A 167 -13.37 22.22 15.50
C LYS A 167 -12.74 22.67 14.19
N ALA A 168 -12.82 21.88 13.13
CA ALA A 168 -12.31 22.27 11.82
C ALA A 168 -13.07 23.49 11.29
N LEU A 169 -14.39 23.48 11.35
CA LEU A 169 -15.22 24.59 10.91
C LEU A 169 -14.97 25.86 11.74
N ALA A 170 -14.84 25.74 13.06
CA ALA A 170 -14.53 26.86 13.94
C ALA A 170 -13.17 27.53 13.66
N ASN A 171 -12.24 26.79 13.03
CA ASN A 171 -10.92 27.28 12.62
C ASN A 171 -10.79 27.53 11.11
N ASN A 172 -11.90 27.65 10.38
CA ASN A 172 -11.93 27.81 8.92
C ASN A 172 -11.13 26.75 8.15
N ALA A 173 -10.95 25.57 8.74
CA ALA A 173 -10.30 24.44 8.10
C ALA A 173 -11.34 23.56 7.42
N LYS A 174 -11.02 23.02 6.23
CA LYS A 174 -11.86 22.02 5.60
C LYS A 174 -11.69 20.69 6.35
N PRO A 175 -12.76 20.01 6.78
CA PRO A 175 -12.65 18.67 7.31
C PRO A 175 -12.02 17.76 6.26
N VAL A 176 -11.01 16.99 6.63
CA VAL A 176 -10.50 15.92 5.77
C VAL A 176 -11.58 14.86 5.70
N SER A 177 -12.13 14.64 4.51
CA SER A 177 -13.05 13.52 4.28
C SER A 177 -12.26 12.23 4.44
N ALA A 178 -12.55 11.52 5.51
CA ALA A 178 -12.05 10.16 5.73
C ALA A 178 -12.95 9.17 4.98
#